data_bc6b893c98cf2ec43305ca7900c91a4f
#
_entry.id   bc6b893c98cf2ec43305ca7900c91a4f
#
_cell.length_a   1.000
_cell.length_b   1.000
_cell.length_c   1.000
_cell.angle_alpha   90.00
_cell.angle_beta   90.00
_cell.angle_gamma   90.00
#
_symmetry.space_group_name_H-M   'P 1'
#
loop_
_entity.id
_entity.type
_entity.pdbx_description
1 polymer ?
#
loop_
_entity_poly.entity_id
_entity_poly.type
_entity_poly.pdbx_seq_one_letter_code
_entity_poly.pdbx_strand_id
1 'polypeptide(L)'
;MTAGPEDIDRRWYAPPAIGSNAAYNRCSMSILHLVRHGQASFGTHDYDRLSTLGVRQVELLRDHLGALEDRPHAIYSGSLKRQQHTARILAGDEADAITTLPAFDEYSAGSLIRAHATRTGITLPEPGGDTPIDPRAFQRRLEEVGVLWAEGSLQAPGVEPWERFSDRVAEGLRDLMAREGRSRRVYVSTSAGVIGAAVGALLGLAPREAIKLSWSVHNSSVTRIQFDGARASLLSFNGAPHLEHPDRRSMLTFR
;
A
#
# COMPACT_ATOMS: atom_id res chain seq x y z
N MET A 1 -23.67 -11.11 18.23
CA MET A 1 -23.45 -10.00 19.15
C MET A 1 -22.94 -8.86 18.29
N THR A 2 -23.70 -7.81 18.14
CA THR A 2 -23.31 -6.61 17.37
C THR A 2 -22.33 -5.82 18.23
N ALA A 3 -21.11 -5.60 17.74
CA ALA A 3 -20.15 -4.72 18.39
C ALA A 3 -20.80 -3.33 18.57
N GLY A 4 -20.75 -2.82 19.79
CA GLY A 4 -21.30 -1.51 20.12
C GLY A 4 -20.43 -0.38 19.54
N PRO A 5 -20.93 0.87 19.50
CA PRO A 5 -20.23 2.03 18.92
C PRO A 5 -18.96 2.48 19.69
N GLU A 6 -18.47 1.69 20.64
CA GLU A 6 -17.33 2.05 21.49
C GLU A 6 -15.96 1.53 21.02
N ASP A 7 -15.93 0.71 19.96
CA ASP A 7 -14.70 0.10 19.42
C ASP A 7 -14.09 0.88 18.23
N ILE A 8 -14.38 2.16 18.09
CA ILE A 8 -13.59 3.00 17.20
C ILE A 8 -12.18 3.10 17.78
N ASP A 9 -11.23 2.53 17.06
CA ASP A 9 -9.82 2.52 17.42
C ASP A 9 -9.32 3.96 17.67
N ARG A 10 -9.30 4.36 18.96
CA ARG A 10 -8.91 5.69 19.41
C ARG A 10 -7.45 6.04 19.11
N ARG A 11 -6.69 5.11 18.52
CA ARG A 11 -5.28 5.32 18.17
C ARG A 11 -5.06 6.41 17.09
N TRP A 12 -6.12 6.77 16.37
CA TRP A 12 -6.06 7.79 15.30
C TRP A 12 -6.80 9.08 15.61
N TYR A 13 -7.58 9.10 16.71
CA TYR A 13 -8.41 10.24 17.07
C TYR A 13 -8.25 10.60 18.55
N ALA A 14 -7.38 11.57 18.84
CA ALA A 14 -7.41 12.28 20.10
C ALA A 14 -8.35 13.49 19.94
N PRO A 15 -9.49 13.58 20.70
CA PRO A 15 -10.32 14.77 20.63
C PRO A 15 -9.50 15.97 21.09
N PRO A 16 -9.64 17.14 20.44
CA PRO A 16 -8.96 18.35 20.88
C PRO A 16 -9.43 18.70 22.30
N ALA A 17 -8.51 19.10 23.17
CA ALA A 17 -8.85 19.71 24.44
C ALA A 17 -9.74 20.93 24.14
N ILE A 18 -10.97 20.95 24.67
CA ILE A 18 -11.90 22.07 24.52
C ILE A 18 -11.33 23.24 25.32
N GLY A 19 -10.63 24.13 24.66
CA GLY A 19 -10.09 25.33 25.27
C GLY A 19 -9.12 26.07 24.37
N SER A 20 -9.60 27.13 23.79
CA SER A 20 -8.94 28.22 23.04
C SER A 20 -9.15 28.25 21.53
N ASN A 21 -9.55 29.42 21.06
CA ASN A 21 -9.65 29.88 19.68
C ASN A 21 -8.34 29.65 18.90
N ALA A 22 -8.11 28.43 18.44
CA ALA A 22 -7.14 28.18 17.41
C ALA A 22 -7.84 28.44 16.08
N ALA A 23 -7.63 29.61 15.51
CA ALA A 23 -7.92 29.87 14.11
C ALA A 23 -7.47 28.65 13.29
N TYR A 24 -8.34 28.13 12.47
CA TYR A 24 -8.08 27.00 11.55
C TYR A 24 -6.91 27.37 10.65
N ASN A 25 -5.71 27.09 11.13
CA ASN A 25 -4.48 27.36 10.38
C ASN A 25 -4.32 26.24 9.35
N ARG A 26 -4.96 26.39 8.18
CA ARG A 26 -4.89 25.46 7.03
C ARG A 26 -3.46 25.23 6.53
N CYS A 27 -2.49 26.00 7.01
CA CYS A 27 -1.09 25.93 6.60
C CYS A 27 -0.23 24.89 7.34
N SER A 28 -0.77 24.06 8.24
CA SER A 28 0.04 23.19 9.08
C SER A 28 -0.10 21.69 8.86
N MET A 29 -0.98 21.27 7.96
CA MET A 29 -1.18 19.85 7.69
C MET A 29 -0.15 19.31 6.70
N SER A 30 0.30 18.09 6.92
CA SER A 30 1.15 17.34 6.01
C SER A 30 0.32 16.40 5.14
N ILE A 31 0.87 16.01 4.00
CA ILE A 31 0.26 15.01 3.11
C ILE A 31 1.23 13.85 2.91
N LEU A 32 0.76 12.67 3.25
CA LEU A 32 1.42 11.40 2.96
C LEU A 32 0.80 10.80 1.68
N HIS A 33 1.65 10.52 0.71
CA HIS A 33 1.31 9.81 -0.53
C HIS A 33 1.79 8.36 -0.41
N LEU A 34 0.87 7.43 -0.21
CA LEU A 34 1.17 6.01 -0.34
C LEU A 34 1.05 5.65 -1.83
N VAL A 35 2.19 5.36 -2.45
CA VAL A 35 2.28 5.03 -3.87
C VAL A 35 2.43 3.52 -4.01
N ARG A 36 1.48 2.85 -4.66
CA ARG A 36 1.69 1.46 -5.04
C ARG A 36 2.78 1.39 -6.11
N HIS A 37 3.72 0.48 -5.96
CA HIS A 37 4.75 0.25 -6.98
C HIS A 37 4.15 0.05 -8.38
N GLY A 38 4.89 0.39 -9.43
CA GLY A 38 4.53 0.09 -10.82
C GLY A 38 4.36 -1.42 -11.03
N GLN A 39 3.78 -1.83 -12.15
CA GLN A 39 3.55 -3.24 -12.45
C GLN A 39 4.85 -4.04 -12.29
N ALA A 40 4.78 -5.16 -11.55
CA ALA A 40 5.88 -6.09 -11.40
C ALA A 40 5.95 -7.08 -12.59
N SER A 41 7.11 -7.73 -12.78
CA SER A 41 7.35 -8.72 -13.82
C SER A 41 6.70 -10.07 -13.47
N PHE A 42 5.36 -10.13 -13.54
CA PHE A 42 4.59 -11.32 -13.18
C PHE A 42 4.95 -12.52 -14.06
N GLY A 43 5.12 -13.70 -13.44
CA GLY A 43 5.41 -14.95 -14.15
C GLY A 43 6.87 -15.13 -14.55
N THR A 44 7.79 -14.24 -14.17
CA THR A 44 9.22 -14.39 -14.41
C THR A 44 9.96 -14.89 -13.17
N HIS A 45 11.19 -15.41 -13.34
CA HIS A 45 12.04 -15.82 -12.21
C HIS A 45 12.38 -14.66 -11.26
N ASP A 46 12.43 -13.42 -11.76
CA ASP A 46 12.70 -12.22 -10.97
C ASP A 46 11.42 -11.36 -10.85
N TYR A 47 10.42 -11.93 -10.19
CA TYR A 47 9.12 -11.28 -9.97
C TYR A 47 9.25 -9.94 -9.23
N ASP A 48 10.26 -9.77 -8.37
CA ASP A 48 10.43 -8.56 -7.56
C ASP A 48 11.08 -7.39 -8.33
N ARG A 49 10.85 -7.32 -9.65
CA ARG A 49 11.28 -6.21 -10.51
C ARG A 49 10.08 -5.56 -11.17
N LEU A 50 10.19 -4.26 -11.50
CA LEU A 50 9.21 -3.61 -12.35
C LEU A 50 9.31 -4.17 -13.78
N SER A 51 8.15 -4.37 -14.41
CA SER A 51 8.08 -4.59 -15.86
C SER A 51 8.36 -3.29 -16.60
N THR A 52 8.58 -3.36 -17.92
CA THR A 52 8.71 -2.16 -18.77
C THR A 52 7.48 -1.26 -18.65
N LEU A 53 6.28 -1.86 -18.59
CA LEU A 53 5.05 -1.12 -18.35
C LEU A 53 5.05 -0.46 -16.96
N GLY A 54 5.50 -1.19 -15.92
CA GLY A 54 5.60 -0.67 -14.57
C GLY A 54 6.52 0.54 -14.45
N VAL A 55 7.66 0.52 -15.13
CA VAL A 55 8.56 1.68 -15.22
C VAL A 55 7.82 2.86 -15.85
N ARG A 56 7.16 2.62 -16.99
CA ARG A 56 6.42 3.68 -17.70
C ARG A 56 5.27 4.27 -16.88
N GLN A 57 4.55 3.45 -16.13
CA GLN A 57 3.49 3.91 -15.21
C GLN A 57 4.04 4.90 -14.18
N VAL A 58 5.19 4.58 -13.57
CA VAL A 58 5.80 5.42 -12.53
C VAL A 58 6.42 6.69 -13.11
N GLU A 59 7.01 6.64 -14.31
CA GLU A 59 7.48 7.84 -15.02
C GLU A 59 6.32 8.82 -15.28
N LEU A 60 5.18 8.32 -15.76
CA LEU A 60 3.98 9.13 -15.98
C LEU A 60 3.44 9.72 -14.67
N LEU A 61 3.52 8.98 -13.56
CA LEU A 61 3.16 9.50 -12.24
C LEU A 61 4.11 10.62 -11.82
N ARG A 62 5.43 10.42 -11.95
CA ARG A 62 6.43 11.45 -11.63
C ARG A 62 6.19 12.73 -12.44
N ASP A 63 5.97 12.60 -13.74
CA ASP A 63 5.74 13.74 -14.63
C ASP A 63 4.43 14.48 -14.25
N HIS A 64 3.37 13.73 -13.90
CA HIS A 64 2.11 14.29 -13.44
C HIS A 64 2.26 15.08 -12.13
N LEU A 65 2.96 14.49 -11.14
CA LEU A 65 3.21 15.16 -9.85
C LEU A 65 4.11 16.38 -10.03
N GLY A 66 5.10 16.31 -10.92
CA GLY A 66 5.95 17.43 -11.27
C GLY A 66 5.17 18.59 -11.90
N ALA A 67 4.21 18.31 -12.77
CA ALA A 67 3.34 19.31 -13.38
C ALA A 67 2.39 20.00 -12.37
N LEU A 68 2.09 19.32 -11.27
CA LEU A 68 1.31 19.87 -10.15
C LEU A 68 2.18 20.58 -9.09
N GLU A 69 3.49 20.67 -9.31
CA GLU A 69 4.47 21.15 -8.32
C GLU A 69 4.38 20.40 -6.97
N ASP A 70 3.87 19.17 -7.01
CA ASP A 70 3.71 18.31 -5.84
C ASP A 70 5.01 17.52 -5.59
N ARG A 71 6.07 18.23 -5.24
CA ARG A 71 7.39 17.66 -4.96
C ARG A 71 7.46 17.14 -3.53
N PRO A 72 8.03 15.95 -3.31
CA PRO A 72 8.21 15.42 -1.96
C PRO A 72 9.30 16.19 -1.20
N HIS A 73 9.12 16.34 0.11
CA HIS A 73 10.17 16.76 1.04
C HIS A 73 10.95 15.56 1.58
N ALA A 74 10.37 14.37 1.52
CA ALA A 74 11.00 13.12 1.89
C ALA A 74 10.38 11.96 1.11
N ILE A 75 11.21 10.98 0.74
CA ILE A 75 10.80 9.76 0.03
C ILE A 75 11.24 8.55 0.82
N TYR A 76 10.29 7.66 1.04
CA TYR A 76 10.47 6.39 1.72
C TYR A 76 10.08 5.24 0.80
N SER A 77 10.60 4.06 1.11
CA SER A 77 10.28 2.83 0.38
C SER A 77 10.23 1.65 1.34
N GLY A 78 9.39 0.67 1.08
CA GLY A 78 9.63 -0.67 1.61
C GLY A 78 10.92 -1.26 1.01
N SER A 79 11.34 -2.42 1.50
CA SER A 79 12.62 -3.05 1.13
C SER A 79 12.56 -3.88 -0.16
N LEU A 80 11.37 -4.15 -0.71
CA LEU A 80 11.23 -4.93 -1.94
C LEU A 80 11.78 -4.17 -3.15
N LYS A 81 12.47 -4.87 -4.07
CA LYS A 81 13.13 -4.25 -5.24
C LYS A 81 12.17 -3.40 -6.08
N ARG A 82 10.92 -3.87 -6.31
CA ARG A 82 9.89 -3.14 -7.05
C ARG A 82 9.46 -1.85 -6.35
N GLN A 83 9.42 -1.84 -5.01
CA GLN A 83 9.12 -0.65 -4.21
C GLN A 83 10.27 0.35 -4.29
N GLN A 84 11.52 -0.12 -4.08
CA GLN A 84 12.71 0.71 -4.17
C GLN A 84 12.91 1.29 -5.58
N HIS A 85 12.67 0.49 -6.64
CA HIS A 85 12.78 0.97 -8.02
C HIS A 85 11.74 2.06 -8.31
N THR A 86 10.50 1.87 -7.85
CA THR A 86 9.46 2.91 -7.93
C THR A 86 9.88 4.20 -7.22
N ALA A 87 10.40 4.08 -6.00
CA ALA A 87 10.88 5.24 -5.25
C ALA A 87 12.02 5.99 -5.97
N ARG A 88 12.98 5.27 -6.57
CA ARG A 88 14.07 5.87 -7.35
C ARG A 88 13.56 6.65 -8.56
N ILE A 89 12.59 6.12 -9.29
CA ILE A 89 11.99 6.84 -10.44
C ILE A 89 11.29 8.11 -9.96
N LEU A 90 10.56 8.07 -8.83
CA LEU A 90 9.88 9.24 -8.26
C LEU A 90 10.86 10.29 -7.75
N ALA A 91 11.98 9.86 -7.17
CA ALA A 91 13.01 10.74 -6.64
C ALA A 91 13.84 11.44 -7.73
N GLY A 92 13.99 10.81 -8.89
CA GLY A 92 14.86 11.32 -9.96
C GLY A 92 16.29 11.51 -9.46
N ASP A 93 16.80 12.74 -9.56
CA ASP A 93 18.18 13.08 -9.15
C ASP A 93 18.42 13.00 -7.64
N GLU A 94 17.36 12.92 -6.83
CA GLU A 94 17.45 12.81 -5.35
C GLU A 94 17.38 11.35 -4.86
N ALA A 95 17.65 10.37 -5.71
CA ALA A 95 17.53 8.93 -5.41
C ALA A 95 18.36 8.46 -4.21
N ASP A 96 19.46 9.13 -3.89
CA ASP A 96 20.32 8.79 -2.75
C ASP A 96 19.69 9.16 -1.39
N ALA A 97 18.64 9.99 -1.38
CA ALA A 97 17.94 10.42 -0.17
C ALA A 97 16.78 9.49 0.25
N ILE A 98 16.60 8.35 -0.42
CA ILE A 98 15.49 7.43 -0.13
C ILE A 98 15.79 6.64 1.15
N THR A 99 14.87 6.72 2.12
CA THR A 99 14.93 5.92 3.35
C THR A 99 14.11 4.65 3.21
N THR A 100 14.72 3.49 3.45
CA THR A 100 14.02 2.19 3.45
C THR A 100 13.40 1.91 4.81
N LEU A 101 12.10 1.58 4.81
CA LEU A 101 11.33 1.22 6.00
C LEU A 101 10.63 -0.13 5.79
N PRO A 102 11.15 -1.23 6.38
CA PRO A 102 10.56 -2.56 6.28
C PRO A 102 9.10 -2.65 6.79
N ALA A 103 8.68 -1.67 7.58
CA ALA A 103 7.29 -1.53 8.01
C ALA A 103 6.30 -1.48 6.83
N PHE A 104 6.75 -1.09 5.65
CA PHE A 104 5.94 -1.00 4.43
C PHE A 104 6.19 -2.12 3.41
N ASP A 105 6.76 -3.25 3.86
CA ASP A 105 6.92 -4.44 3.03
C ASP A 105 5.60 -5.20 2.87
N GLU A 106 5.40 -5.73 1.66
CA GLU A 106 4.24 -6.55 1.33
C GLU A 106 4.30 -7.91 2.03
N TYR A 107 3.15 -8.47 2.33
CA TYR A 107 3.04 -9.85 2.81
C TYR A 107 3.37 -10.86 1.71
N SER A 108 3.73 -12.09 2.11
CA SER A 108 4.08 -13.15 1.17
C SER A 108 2.84 -13.89 0.65
N ALA A 109 2.18 -13.31 -0.36
CA ALA A 109 1.01 -13.92 -1.01
C ALA A 109 1.29 -15.35 -1.53
N GLY A 110 2.47 -15.56 -2.14
CA GLY A 110 2.86 -16.89 -2.64
C GLY A 110 2.97 -17.94 -1.54
N SER A 111 3.46 -17.57 -0.36
CA SER A 111 3.53 -18.49 0.79
C SER A 111 2.15 -18.83 1.34
N LEU A 112 1.24 -17.86 1.41
CA LEU A 112 -0.14 -18.10 1.80
C LEU A 112 -0.86 -19.04 0.83
N ILE A 113 -0.71 -18.83 -0.47
CA ILE A 113 -1.30 -19.68 -1.51
C ILE A 113 -0.75 -21.12 -1.41
N ARG A 114 0.56 -21.29 -1.22
CA ARG A 114 1.16 -22.62 -1.02
C ARG A 114 0.64 -23.32 0.24
N ALA A 115 0.57 -22.61 1.35
CA ALA A 115 0.04 -23.18 2.60
C ALA A 115 -1.41 -23.63 2.46
N HIS A 116 -2.25 -22.83 1.80
CA HIS A 116 -3.63 -23.20 1.51
C HIS A 116 -3.71 -24.41 0.59
N ALA A 117 -2.92 -24.45 -0.47
CA ALA A 117 -2.87 -25.58 -1.41
C ALA A 117 -2.47 -26.88 -0.72
N THR A 118 -1.44 -26.84 0.14
CA THR A 118 -1.04 -28.00 0.96
C THR A 118 -2.18 -28.48 1.86
N ARG A 119 -2.87 -27.54 2.53
CA ARG A 119 -3.99 -27.86 3.43
C ARG A 119 -5.18 -28.49 2.70
N THR A 120 -5.42 -28.07 1.46
CA THR A 120 -6.59 -28.49 0.66
C THR A 120 -6.29 -29.59 -0.36
N GLY A 121 -5.03 -30.04 -0.47
CA GLY A 121 -4.61 -31.04 -1.46
C GLY A 121 -4.61 -30.55 -2.91
N ILE A 122 -4.63 -29.22 -3.13
CA ILE A 122 -4.64 -28.64 -4.47
C ILE A 122 -3.21 -28.57 -5.01
N THR A 123 -3.01 -29.05 -6.25
CA THR A 123 -1.74 -28.91 -6.96
C THR A 123 -1.65 -27.51 -7.57
N LEU A 124 -0.54 -26.81 -7.30
CA LEU A 124 -0.22 -25.52 -7.90
C LEU A 124 0.69 -25.72 -9.12
N PRO A 125 0.56 -24.90 -10.17
CA PRO A 125 1.54 -24.87 -11.24
C PRO A 125 2.90 -24.42 -10.69
N GLU A 126 3.97 -25.05 -11.19
CA GLU A 126 5.34 -24.69 -10.84
C GLU A 126 5.67 -23.28 -11.38
N PRO A 127 6.30 -22.40 -10.58
CA PRO A 127 6.80 -21.12 -11.06
C PRO A 127 7.84 -21.34 -12.18
N GLY A 128 7.58 -20.79 -13.37
CA GLY A 128 8.45 -20.98 -14.54
C GLY A 128 8.32 -22.34 -15.24
N GLY A 129 7.33 -23.16 -14.86
CA GLY A 129 7.00 -24.39 -15.57
C GLY A 129 6.26 -24.14 -16.90
N ASP A 130 6.09 -25.20 -17.70
CA ASP A 130 5.44 -25.14 -19.02
C ASP A 130 3.94 -24.80 -18.98
N THR A 131 3.32 -24.88 -17.80
CA THR A 131 1.91 -24.55 -17.63
C THR A 131 1.76 -23.07 -17.29
N PRO A 132 1.17 -22.26 -18.20
CA PRO A 132 0.93 -20.85 -17.91
C PRO A 132 0.02 -20.66 -16.69
N ILE A 133 0.39 -19.76 -15.81
CA ILE A 133 -0.47 -19.38 -14.67
C ILE A 133 -1.61 -18.53 -15.22
N ASP A 134 -2.86 -19.03 -15.14
CA ASP A 134 -4.04 -18.20 -15.43
C ASP A 134 -4.14 -17.04 -14.43
N PRO A 135 -4.01 -15.80 -14.88
CA PRO A 135 -4.03 -14.65 -13.98
C PRO A 135 -5.36 -14.50 -13.21
N ARG A 136 -6.48 -14.92 -13.81
CA ARG A 136 -7.80 -14.85 -13.16
C ARG A 136 -7.96 -15.93 -12.09
N ALA A 137 -7.49 -17.14 -12.35
CA ALA A 137 -7.49 -18.20 -11.36
C ALA A 137 -6.57 -17.87 -10.18
N PHE A 138 -5.39 -17.31 -10.46
CA PHE A 138 -4.49 -16.83 -9.43
C PHE A 138 -5.14 -15.74 -8.56
N GLN A 139 -5.84 -14.77 -9.18
CA GLN A 139 -6.53 -13.71 -8.43
C GLN A 139 -7.64 -14.25 -7.52
N ARG A 140 -8.51 -15.10 -8.05
CA ARG A 140 -9.57 -15.72 -7.23
C ARG A 140 -8.99 -16.43 -6.00
N ARG A 141 -7.89 -17.16 -6.20
CA ARG A 141 -7.21 -17.84 -5.11
C ARG A 141 -6.57 -16.88 -4.12
N LEU A 142 -5.95 -15.82 -4.61
CA LEU A 142 -5.37 -14.78 -3.75
C LEU A 142 -6.43 -14.11 -2.89
N GLU A 143 -7.61 -13.84 -3.45
CA GLU A 143 -8.74 -13.26 -2.73
C GLU A 143 -9.28 -14.21 -1.65
N GLU A 144 -9.50 -15.47 -1.98
CA GLU A 144 -9.92 -16.50 -1.03
C GLU A 144 -8.93 -16.64 0.13
N VAL A 145 -7.66 -16.83 -0.21
CA VAL A 145 -6.57 -17.02 0.76
C VAL A 145 -6.34 -15.77 1.60
N GLY A 146 -6.44 -14.59 0.98
CA GLY A 146 -6.30 -13.32 1.66
C GLY A 146 -7.37 -13.11 2.74
N VAL A 147 -8.64 -13.47 2.46
CA VAL A 147 -9.72 -13.40 3.45
C VAL A 147 -9.45 -14.39 4.61
N LEU A 148 -9.11 -15.64 4.31
CA LEU A 148 -8.82 -16.64 5.33
C LEU A 148 -7.66 -16.23 6.23
N TRP A 149 -6.63 -15.59 5.66
CA TRP A 149 -5.50 -15.04 6.40
C TRP A 149 -5.90 -13.86 7.27
N ALA A 150 -6.64 -12.91 6.71
CA ALA A 150 -7.11 -11.72 7.45
C ALA A 150 -8.03 -12.09 8.61
N GLU A 151 -8.83 -13.12 8.48
CA GLU A 151 -9.73 -13.65 9.54
C GLU A 151 -9.01 -14.61 10.53
N GLY A 152 -7.70 -14.85 10.37
CA GLY A 152 -6.94 -15.76 11.21
C GLY A 152 -7.21 -17.24 10.97
N SER A 153 -8.06 -17.58 9.97
CA SER A 153 -8.43 -18.97 9.62
C SER A 153 -7.36 -19.70 8.82
N LEU A 154 -6.39 -18.97 8.27
CA LEU A 154 -5.22 -19.51 7.59
C LEU A 154 -3.95 -18.98 8.24
N GLN A 155 -3.21 -19.88 8.87
CA GLN A 155 -1.86 -19.63 9.35
C GLN A 155 -0.89 -20.48 8.54
N ALA A 156 0.29 -19.95 8.23
CA ALA A 156 1.31 -20.64 7.49
C ALA A 156 2.68 -20.47 8.15
N PRO A 157 3.49 -21.52 8.30
CA PRO A 157 4.85 -21.40 8.81
C PRO A 157 5.66 -20.39 8.02
N GLY A 158 6.34 -19.47 8.72
CA GLY A 158 7.15 -18.44 8.08
C GLY A 158 6.37 -17.29 7.43
N VAL A 159 5.03 -17.26 7.55
CA VAL A 159 4.19 -16.14 7.10
C VAL A 159 3.72 -15.36 8.32
N GLU A 160 3.90 -14.06 8.27
CA GLU A 160 3.42 -13.14 9.30
C GLU A 160 1.89 -13.21 9.42
N PRO A 161 1.31 -13.38 10.62
CA PRO A 161 -0.14 -13.28 10.81
C PRO A 161 -0.68 -11.89 10.43
N TRP A 162 -1.94 -11.82 9.99
CA TRP A 162 -2.57 -10.56 9.61
C TRP A 162 -2.46 -9.47 10.68
N GLU A 163 -2.72 -9.83 11.93
CA GLU A 163 -2.65 -8.88 13.06
C GLU A 163 -1.27 -8.22 13.15
N ARG A 164 -0.19 -9.02 13.07
CA ARG A 164 1.17 -8.49 13.08
C ARG A 164 1.49 -7.64 11.86
N PHE A 165 1.01 -8.07 10.69
CA PHE A 165 1.16 -7.31 9.46
C PHE A 165 0.47 -5.94 9.56
N SER A 166 -0.80 -5.92 9.96
CA SER A 166 -1.58 -4.68 10.08
C SER A 166 -1.04 -3.76 11.18
N ASP A 167 -0.63 -4.31 12.32
CA ASP A 167 -0.02 -3.54 13.41
C ASP A 167 1.31 -2.93 12.99
N ARG A 168 2.18 -3.69 12.33
CA ARG A 168 3.45 -3.21 11.79
C ARG A 168 3.25 -2.03 10.81
N VAL A 169 2.27 -2.13 9.94
CA VAL A 169 1.92 -1.05 9.00
C VAL A 169 1.40 0.17 9.75
N ALA A 170 0.48 -0.02 10.68
CA ALA A 170 -0.12 1.06 11.45
C ALA A 170 0.91 1.78 12.36
N GLU A 171 1.82 1.04 12.99
CA GLU A 171 2.93 1.58 13.76
C GLU A 171 3.91 2.35 12.88
N GLY A 172 4.31 1.76 11.75
CA GLY A 172 5.19 2.42 10.78
C GLY A 172 4.62 3.73 10.26
N LEU A 173 3.30 3.80 10.04
CA LEU A 173 2.63 5.05 9.66
C LEU A 173 2.67 6.09 10.77
N ARG A 174 2.35 5.71 12.02
CA ARG A 174 2.38 6.63 13.16
C ARG A 174 3.79 7.19 13.37
N ASP A 175 4.79 6.32 13.34
CA ASP A 175 6.20 6.71 13.53
C ASP A 175 6.66 7.64 12.41
N LEU A 176 6.29 7.35 11.16
CA LEU A 176 6.59 8.20 10.02
C LEU A 176 5.93 9.58 10.15
N MET A 177 4.64 9.62 10.47
CA MET A 177 3.91 10.87 10.62
C MET A 177 4.43 11.71 11.81
N ALA A 178 4.83 11.06 12.90
CA ALA A 178 5.44 11.74 14.05
C ALA A 178 6.83 12.32 13.69
N ARG A 179 7.64 11.57 12.93
CA ARG A 179 8.97 11.99 12.45
C ARG A 179 8.89 13.18 11.52
N GLU A 180 7.99 13.15 10.55
CA GLU A 180 7.88 14.18 9.52
C GLU A 180 7.18 15.45 10.01
N GLY A 181 6.28 15.32 10.99
CA GLY A 181 5.62 16.46 11.59
C GLY A 181 4.69 17.20 10.64
N ARG A 182 4.77 18.55 10.64
CA ARG A 182 3.82 19.43 9.94
C ARG A 182 4.39 20.04 8.67
N SER A 183 3.49 20.44 7.77
CA SER A 183 3.81 21.18 6.52
C SER A 183 4.75 20.39 5.60
N ARG A 184 4.61 19.07 5.54
CA ARG A 184 5.43 18.16 4.74
C ARG A 184 4.62 17.45 3.67
N ARG A 185 5.25 17.17 2.54
CA ARG A 185 4.80 16.21 1.53
C ARG A 185 5.73 15.01 1.59
N VAL A 186 5.18 13.85 1.92
CA VAL A 186 5.95 12.64 2.16
C VAL A 186 5.45 11.57 1.21
N TYR A 187 6.36 10.93 0.48
CA TYR A 187 6.05 9.84 -0.42
C TYR A 187 6.54 8.53 0.16
N VAL A 188 5.72 7.50 0.10
CA VAL A 188 6.08 6.13 0.48
C VAL A 188 5.74 5.20 -0.67
N SER A 189 6.77 4.67 -1.32
CA SER A 189 6.59 3.59 -2.29
C SER A 189 6.38 2.27 -1.57
N THR A 190 5.24 1.63 -1.81
CA THR A 190 4.81 0.43 -1.13
C THR A 190 3.98 -0.48 -2.02
N SER A 191 3.17 -1.37 -1.44
CA SER A 191 2.37 -2.38 -2.14
C SER A 191 0.90 -2.33 -1.74
N ALA A 192 0.05 -3.05 -2.46
CA ALA A 192 -1.40 -3.00 -2.31
C ALA A 192 -1.89 -3.46 -0.94
N GLY A 193 -1.33 -4.55 -0.40
CA GLY A 193 -1.70 -5.06 0.93
C GLY A 193 -1.40 -4.06 2.04
N VAL A 194 -0.25 -3.39 1.97
CA VAL A 194 0.12 -2.32 2.90
C VAL A 194 -0.85 -1.15 2.81
N ILE A 195 -1.23 -0.73 1.59
CA ILE A 195 -2.21 0.35 1.41
C ILE A 195 -3.57 -0.04 1.99
N GLY A 196 -4.02 -1.29 1.75
CA GLY A 196 -5.25 -1.82 2.32
C GLY A 196 -5.23 -1.85 3.85
N ALA A 197 -4.14 -2.33 4.47
CA ALA A 197 -3.96 -2.34 5.92
C ALA A 197 -3.90 -0.92 6.50
N ALA A 198 -3.17 -0.01 5.84
CA ALA A 198 -3.04 1.39 6.26
C ALA A 198 -4.39 2.12 6.29
N VAL A 199 -5.17 2.00 5.20
CA VAL A 199 -6.50 2.59 5.10
C VAL A 199 -7.47 1.89 6.06
N GLY A 200 -7.36 0.56 6.18
CA GLY A 200 -8.15 -0.22 7.14
C GLY A 200 -7.95 0.26 8.57
N ALA A 201 -6.69 0.42 9.00
CA ALA A 201 -6.36 0.93 10.33
C ALA A 201 -6.85 2.36 10.54
N LEU A 202 -6.70 3.23 9.54
CA LEU A 202 -7.14 4.62 9.60
C LEU A 202 -8.66 4.77 9.73
N LEU A 203 -9.41 3.90 9.08
CA LEU A 203 -10.88 3.95 9.06
C LEU A 203 -11.55 2.99 10.06
N GLY A 204 -10.77 2.21 10.83
CA GLY A 204 -11.30 1.22 11.77
C GLY A 204 -12.05 0.07 11.08
N LEU A 205 -11.60 -0.35 9.89
CA LEU A 205 -12.24 -1.43 9.16
C LEU A 205 -11.87 -2.80 9.75
N ALA A 206 -12.81 -3.76 9.63
CA ALA A 206 -12.52 -5.14 9.95
C ALA A 206 -11.41 -5.70 9.02
N PRO A 207 -10.59 -6.67 9.48
CA PRO A 207 -9.51 -7.27 8.70
C PRO A 207 -9.93 -7.72 7.29
N ARG A 208 -11.08 -8.37 7.20
CA ARG A 208 -11.67 -8.81 5.93
C ARG A 208 -11.89 -7.65 4.95
N GLU A 209 -12.39 -6.52 5.43
CA GLU A 209 -12.66 -5.37 4.57
C GLU A 209 -11.36 -4.63 4.20
N ALA A 210 -10.41 -4.56 5.12
CA ALA A 210 -9.10 -3.98 4.86
C ALA A 210 -8.32 -4.74 3.77
N ILE A 211 -8.29 -6.08 3.79
CA ILE A 211 -7.62 -6.87 2.74
C ILE A 211 -8.33 -6.74 1.39
N LYS A 212 -9.66 -6.65 1.35
CA LYS A 212 -10.41 -6.46 0.10
C LYS A 212 -10.09 -5.14 -0.59
N LEU A 213 -9.82 -4.05 0.16
CA LEU A 213 -9.39 -2.78 -0.43
C LEU A 213 -8.13 -2.96 -1.28
N SER A 214 -7.19 -3.82 -0.85
CA SER A 214 -5.94 -4.05 -1.57
C SER A 214 -6.12 -4.56 -3.00
N TRP A 215 -7.21 -5.28 -3.27
CA TRP A 215 -7.46 -5.89 -4.58
C TRP A 215 -7.83 -4.87 -5.67
N SER A 216 -8.37 -3.72 -5.27
CA SER A 216 -8.75 -2.64 -6.18
C SER A 216 -7.63 -1.62 -6.42
N VAL A 217 -6.54 -1.68 -5.68
CA VAL A 217 -5.45 -0.70 -5.80
C VAL A 217 -4.70 -0.89 -7.11
N HIS A 218 -4.63 0.13 -7.97
CA HIS A 218 -3.92 0.08 -9.25
C HIS A 218 -2.41 0.24 -9.07
N ASN A 219 -1.61 -0.34 -9.96
CA ASN A 219 -0.18 -0.06 -10.03
C ASN A 219 0.04 1.44 -10.29
N SER A 220 1.03 2.01 -9.64
CA SER A 220 1.37 3.45 -9.62
C SER A 220 0.25 4.37 -9.11
N SER A 221 -0.84 3.85 -8.54
CA SER A 221 -1.85 4.70 -7.92
C SER A 221 -1.34 5.36 -6.64
N VAL A 222 -1.98 6.46 -6.27
CA VAL A 222 -1.67 7.25 -5.08
C VAL A 222 -2.87 7.27 -4.14
N THR A 223 -2.63 6.86 -2.89
CA THR A 223 -3.56 7.05 -1.77
C THR A 223 -3.01 8.17 -0.89
N ARG A 224 -3.80 9.21 -0.64
CA ARG A 224 -3.35 10.40 0.11
C ARG A 224 -3.98 10.43 1.49
N ILE A 225 -3.14 10.62 2.50
CA ILE A 225 -3.52 10.78 3.90
C ILE A 225 -3.04 12.15 4.34
N GLN A 226 -3.95 12.96 4.88
CA GLN A 226 -3.62 14.23 5.53
C GLN A 226 -3.34 13.98 7.01
N PHE A 227 -2.29 14.59 7.56
CA PHE A 227 -1.92 14.42 8.96
C PHE A 227 -1.29 15.67 9.58
N ASP A 228 -1.27 15.73 10.92
CA ASP A 228 -0.63 16.81 11.69
C ASP A 228 0.23 16.30 12.87
N GLY A 229 0.62 15.03 12.84
CA GLY A 229 1.37 14.34 13.89
C GLY A 229 0.49 13.67 14.94
N ALA A 230 -0.74 14.16 15.20
CA ALA A 230 -1.68 13.59 16.16
C ALA A 230 -2.94 13.01 15.51
N ARG A 231 -3.32 13.55 14.36
CA ARG A 231 -4.54 13.16 13.62
C ARG A 231 -4.19 12.83 12.19
N ALA A 232 -4.91 11.87 11.65
CA ALA A 232 -4.80 11.50 10.25
C ALA A 232 -6.18 11.33 9.62
N SER A 233 -6.34 11.69 8.36
CA SER A 233 -7.58 11.56 7.60
C SER A 233 -7.30 11.15 6.17
N LEU A 234 -8.11 10.24 5.63
CA LEU A 234 -8.02 9.84 4.23
C LEU A 234 -8.53 10.98 3.33
N LEU A 235 -7.66 11.48 2.44
CA LEU A 235 -8.04 12.50 1.44
C LEU A 235 -8.52 11.87 0.14
N SER A 236 -7.82 10.82 -0.33
CA SER A 236 -8.19 10.09 -1.54
C SER A 236 -7.62 8.68 -1.50
N PHE A 237 -8.31 7.74 -2.11
CA PHE A 237 -7.91 6.35 -2.22
C PHE A 237 -7.72 5.97 -3.68
N ASN A 238 -6.60 5.30 -4.00
CA ASN A 238 -6.35 4.64 -5.28
C ASN A 238 -6.47 5.56 -6.52
N GLY A 239 -6.09 6.84 -6.41
CA GLY A 239 -6.12 7.77 -7.55
C GLY A 239 -5.02 7.47 -8.56
N ALA A 240 -5.35 7.42 -9.86
CA ALA A 240 -4.40 7.21 -10.94
C ALA A 240 -4.61 8.20 -12.11
N PRO A 241 -4.72 9.53 -11.86
CA PRO A 241 -5.07 10.52 -12.88
C PRO A 241 -4.07 10.56 -14.05
N HIS A 242 -2.80 10.20 -13.81
CA HIS A 242 -1.77 10.10 -14.84
C HIS A 242 -2.03 8.98 -15.86
N LEU A 243 -2.91 8.00 -15.54
CA LEU A 243 -3.30 6.88 -16.41
C LEU A 243 -4.77 6.97 -16.89
N GLU A 244 -5.56 7.91 -16.40
CA GLU A 244 -6.99 8.03 -16.73
C GLU A 244 -7.25 8.66 -18.11
N HIS A 245 -6.20 9.15 -18.80
CA HIS A 245 -6.32 9.62 -20.17
C HIS A 245 -6.70 8.47 -21.12
N PRO A 246 -7.57 8.69 -22.14
CA PRO A 246 -8.02 7.64 -23.06
C PRO A 246 -6.89 6.79 -23.63
N ASP A 247 -5.78 7.39 -24.04
CA ASP A 247 -4.62 6.72 -24.64
C ASP A 247 -3.80 5.89 -23.63
N ARG A 248 -4.07 6.01 -22.35
CA ARG A 248 -3.34 5.36 -21.25
C ARG A 248 -4.17 4.37 -20.46
N ARG A 249 -5.47 4.22 -20.76
CA ARG A 249 -6.37 3.31 -20.02
C ARG A 249 -5.90 1.86 -20.04
N SER A 250 -5.24 1.43 -21.11
CA SER A 250 -4.64 0.08 -21.22
C SER A 250 -3.48 -0.14 -20.24
N MET A 251 -2.94 0.95 -19.67
CA MET A 251 -1.88 0.89 -18.65
C MET A 251 -2.43 0.75 -17.23
N LEU A 252 -3.75 0.87 -17.01
CA LEU A 252 -4.34 0.60 -15.69
C LEU A 252 -4.27 -0.90 -15.41
N THR A 253 -3.43 -1.28 -14.45
CA THR A 253 -3.22 -2.68 -14.07
C THR A 253 -3.31 -2.85 -12.56
N PHE A 254 -3.62 -4.07 -12.13
CA PHE A 254 -3.71 -4.46 -10.70
C PHE A 254 -2.55 -5.38 -10.29
N ARG A 255 -1.68 -5.74 -11.23
CA ARG A 255 -0.55 -6.69 -11.06
C ARG A 255 0.65 -6.25 -11.84
#